data_4ae612e71233ce7e8d9560d19b17faac
#
_entry.id   4ae612e71233ce7e8d9560d19b17faac
#
_cell.length_a   1.000
_cell.length_b   1.000
_cell.length_c   1.000
_cell.angle_alpha   90.00
_cell.angle_beta   90.00
_cell.angle_gamma   90.00
#
_symmetry.space_group_name_H-M   'P 1'
#
loop_
_entity.id
_entity.type
_entity.pdbx_description
1 polymer ?
#
loop_
_entity_poly.entity_id
_entity_poly.type
_entity_poly.pdbx_seq_one_letter_code
_entity_poly.pdbx_strand_id
1 'polypeptide(L)'
;MRNFRILIVIIIILFLILAIADTIVGIALWWYGLLFILWFLMMVIGSFSMSWKFYLNPITSNKVLTDKKIALTFDDGPNPDFTLKVLQILKDYNAKATFFCIGQHIETYPEILKAIAVDGHDIGNHSFSHDLMIDFNSTERWLQEIKQTDNSIHKISGKKATLFRPPFGVTTPKLARALKVTEHKVIGWNIRSFDTVISNPQKILKRITKRVHPGAIILLHDKQSNVLLVLEHLLQFLQEHEYQAVTINELLHDN
;
A
#
# COMPACT_ATOMS: atom_id res chain seq x y z
N MET A 1 10.52 -11.39 -3.20
CA MET A 1 10.55 -12.55 -4.15
C MET A 1 10.97 -13.90 -3.53
N ARG A 2 11.34 -13.96 -2.26
CA ARG A 2 11.75 -15.23 -1.62
C ARG A 2 10.58 -16.23 -1.56
N ASN A 3 9.42 -15.82 -1.06
CA ASN A 3 8.25 -16.69 -0.90
C ASN A 3 7.71 -17.20 -2.25
N PHE A 4 7.73 -16.36 -3.27
CA PHE A 4 7.40 -16.77 -4.64
C PHE A 4 8.34 -17.88 -5.15
N ARG A 5 9.67 -17.72 -4.99
CA ARG A 5 10.64 -18.73 -5.42
C ARG A 5 10.46 -20.06 -4.69
N ILE A 6 10.21 -20.00 -3.38
CA ILE A 6 9.93 -21.20 -2.57
C ILE A 6 8.68 -21.92 -3.10
N LEU A 7 7.59 -21.20 -3.36
CA LEU A 7 6.38 -21.79 -3.93
C LEU A 7 6.67 -22.49 -5.27
N ILE A 8 7.37 -21.83 -6.19
CA ILE A 8 7.70 -22.42 -7.50
C ILE A 8 8.49 -23.73 -7.31
N VAL A 9 9.48 -23.75 -6.43
CA VAL A 9 10.27 -24.97 -6.16
C VAL A 9 9.37 -26.08 -5.61
N ILE A 10 8.49 -25.78 -4.65
CA ILE A 10 7.54 -26.75 -4.08
C ILE A 10 6.64 -27.31 -5.16
N ILE A 11 6.06 -26.47 -6.01
CA ILE A 11 5.16 -26.91 -7.09
C ILE A 11 5.91 -27.81 -8.11
N ILE A 12 7.15 -27.46 -8.47
CA ILE A 12 7.97 -28.30 -9.34
C ILE A 12 8.22 -29.67 -8.71
N ILE A 13 8.58 -29.71 -7.43
CA ILE A 13 8.81 -30.98 -6.71
C ILE A 13 7.52 -31.81 -6.69
N LEU A 14 6.38 -31.22 -6.36
CA LEU A 14 5.09 -31.93 -6.36
C LEU A 14 4.72 -32.46 -7.75
N PHE A 15 4.97 -31.67 -8.79
CA PHE A 15 4.76 -32.12 -10.18
C PHE A 15 5.63 -33.30 -10.52
N LEU A 16 6.92 -33.29 -10.16
CA LEU A 16 7.84 -34.39 -10.41
C LEU A 16 7.43 -35.66 -9.64
N ILE A 17 7.02 -35.53 -8.37
CA ILE A 17 6.50 -36.66 -7.58
C ILE A 17 5.27 -37.26 -8.26
N LEU A 18 4.33 -36.41 -8.69
CA LEU A 18 3.11 -36.85 -9.38
C LEU A 18 3.44 -37.56 -10.70
N ALA A 19 4.38 -37.03 -11.48
CA ALA A 19 4.82 -37.64 -12.75
C ALA A 19 5.52 -39.00 -12.54
N ILE A 20 6.35 -39.13 -11.48
CA ILE A 20 6.95 -40.43 -11.13
C ILE A 20 5.88 -41.43 -10.69
N ALA A 21 4.95 -41.03 -9.83
CA ALA A 21 3.86 -41.87 -9.39
C ALA A 21 2.99 -42.35 -10.58
N ASP A 22 2.77 -41.47 -11.57
CA ASP A 22 2.00 -41.81 -12.76
C ASP A 22 2.65 -42.95 -13.56
N THR A 23 3.99 -42.99 -13.67
CA THR A 23 4.70 -44.09 -14.33
C THR A 23 4.60 -45.44 -13.60
N ILE A 24 4.28 -45.43 -12.28
CA ILE A 24 4.24 -46.64 -11.44
C ILE A 24 2.82 -47.18 -11.29
N VAL A 25 1.86 -46.28 -10.99
CA VAL A 25 0.50 -46.69 -10.62
C VAL A 25 -0.60 -46.13 -11.52
N GLY A 26 -0.26 -45.31 -12.50
CA GLY A 26 -1.23 -44.67 -13.40
C GLY A 26 -2.06 -43.62 -12.63
N ILE A 27 -1.66 -42.36 -12.70
CA ILE A 27 -2.35 -41.27 -12.01
C ILE A 27 -3.43 -40.67 -12.91
N ALA A 28 -4.64 -40.50 -12.39
CA ALA A 28 -5.71 -39.84 -13.12
C ALA A 28 -5.40 -38.36 -13.42
N LEU A 29 -5.67 -37.93 -14.66
CA LEU A 29 -5.33 -36.59 -15.17
C LEU A 29 -5.85 -35.44 -14.28
N TRP A 30 -6.94 -35.61 -13.57
CA TRP A 30 -7.51 -34.60 -12.69
C TRP A 30 -6.59 -34.19 -11.52
N TRP A 31 -5.63 -35.02 -11.11
CA TRP A 31 -4.64 -34.68 -10.09
C TRP A 31 -3.69 -33.56 -10.58
N TYR A 32 -3.31 -33.58 -11.83
CA TYR A 32 -2.53 -32.52 -12.45
C TYR A 32 -3.34 -31.21 -12.53
N GLY A 33 -4.65 -31.33 -12.85
CA GLY A 33 -5.58 -30.19 -12.81
C GLY A 33 -5.70 -29.59 -11.41
N LEU A 34 -5.79 -30.42 -10.37
CA LEU A 34 -5.84 -29.94 -8.98
C LEU A 34 -4.55 -29.23 -8.57
N LEU A 35 -3.39 -29.76 -8.94
CA LEU A 35 -2.09 -29.13 -8.68
C LEU A 35 -1.99 -27.77 -9.37
N PHE A 36 -2.45 -27.67 -10.62
CA PHE A 36 -2.49 -26.41 -11.37
C PHE A 36 -3.42 -25.38 -10.71
N ILE A 37 -4.62 -25.78 -10.29
CA ILE A 37 -5.58 -24.92 -9.59
C ILE A 37 -4.96 -24.40 -8.28
N LEU A 38 -4.34 -25.28 -7.50
CA LEU A 38 -3.68 -24.91 -6.26
C LEU A 38 -2.57 -23.87 -6.50
N TRP A 39 -1.70 -24.13 -7.49
CA TRP A 39 -0.67 -23.17 -7.90
C TRP A 39 -1.29 -21.81 -8.28
N PHE A 40 -2.30 -21.83 -9.14
CA PHE A 40 -2.97 -20.60 -9.61
C PHE A 40 -3.58 -19.80 -8.46
N LEU A 41 -4.30 -20.46 -7.55
CA LEU A 41 -4.88 -19.83 -6.37
C LEU A 41 -3.81 -19.20 -5.48
N MET A 42 -2.69 -19.90 -5.24
CA MET A 42 -1.58 -19.35 -4.47
C MET A 42 -0.94 -18.13 -5.14
N MET A 43 -0.84 -18.09 -6.46
CA MET A 43 -0.37 -16.94 -7.23
C MET A 43 -1.31 -15.74 -7.06
N VAL A 44 -2.62 -15.96 -7.19
CA VAL A 44 -3.64 -14.93 -7.01
C VAL A 44 -3.60 -14.37 -5.58
N ILE A 45 -3.70 -15.24 -4.57
CA ILE A 45 -3.68 -14.82 -3.15
C ILE A 45 -2.38 -14.07 -2.83
N GLY A 46 -1.23 -14.56 -3.34
CA GLY A 46 0.06 -13.93 -3.18
C GLY A 46 0.15 -12.53 -3.79
N SER A 47 -0.55 -12.28 -4.91
CA SER A 47 -0.62 -10.96 -5.55
C SER A 47 -1.43 -9.97 -4.71
N PHE A 48 -2.54 -10.39 -4.12
CA PHE A 48 -3.45 -9.53 -3.37
C PHE A 48 -3.10 -9.36 -1.88
N SER A 49 -2.10 -10.09 -1.38
CA SER A 49 -1.71 -10.02 0.03
C SER A 49 -0.34 -9.39 0.22
N MET A 50 -0.30 -8.11 0.55
CA MET A 50 0.95 -7.42 0.86
C MET A 50 1.67 -8.03 2.07
N SER A 51 0.94 -8.54 3.06
CA SER A 51 1.52 -9.16 4.27
C SER A 51 2.24 -10.48 3.99
N TRP A 52 1.90 -11.19 2.93
CA TRP A 52 2.59 -12.43 2.51
C TRP A 52 3.98 -12.18 1.90
N LYS A 53 4.29 -10.92 1.55
CA LYS A 53 5.61 -10.56 0.99
C LYS A 53 6.00 -11.46 -0.20
N PHE A 54 5.03 -11.74 -1.06
CA PHE A 54 5.16 -12.76 -2.10
C PHE A 54 6.14 -12.33 -3.20
N TYR A 55 5.86 -11.23 -3.88
CA TYR A 55 6.74 -10.67 -4.91
C TYR A 55 7.63 -9.54 -4.41
N LEU A 56 7.14 -8.75 -3.46
CA LEU A 56 7.80 -7.61 -2.87
C LEU A 56 8.03 -7.83 -1.37
N ASN A 57 8.73 -6.91 -0.73
CA ASN A 57 8.94 -6.91 0.70
C ASN A 57 8.36 -5.61 1.31
N PRO A 58 7.03 -5.42 1.27
CA PRO A 58 6.43 -4.19 1.75
C PRO A 58 6.58 -4.06 3.27
N ILE A 59 6.77 -2.81 3.69
CA ILE A 59 6.73 -2.44 5.11
C ILE A 59 5.26 -2.21 5.46
N THR A 60 4.70 -3.04 6.33
CA THR A 60 3.29 -2.97 6.72
C THR A 60 3.08 -2.43 8.14
N SER A 61 4.13 -2.39 8.95
CA SER A 61 4.17 -1.79 10.30
C SER A 61 5.61 -1.69 10.77
N ASN A 62 5.90 -0.87 11.77
CA ASN A 62 7.15 -0.91 12.53
C ASN A 62 6.94 -1.74 13.80
N LYS A 63 7.36 -3.01 13.77
CA LYS A 63 7.13 -3.97 14.87
C LYS A 63 8.09 -3.79 16.06
N VAL A 64 9.15 -3.04 15.87
CA VAL A 64 10.18 -2.83 16.90
C VAL A 64 9.86 -1.61 17.77
N LEU A 65 9.03 -0.70 17.24
CA LEU A 65 8.67 0.53 17.91
C LEU A 65 7.80 0.25 19.15
N THR A 66 8.25 0.76 20.30
CA THR A 66 7.52 0.71 21.59
C THR A 66 6.75 1.99 21.86
N ASP A 67 7.19 3.11 21.29
CA ASP A 67 6.54 4.41 21.45
C ASP A 67 5.16 4.38 20.80
N LYS A 68 4.19 5.07 21.41
CA LYS A 68 2.82 5.17 20.90
C LYS A 68 2.74 6.06 19.65
N LYS A 69 3.54 5.73 18.61
CA LYS A 69 3.50 6.36 17.30
C LYS A 69 2.83 5.45 16.27
N ILE A 70 2.04 6.04 15.40
CA ILE A 70 1.39 5.35 14.25
C ILE A 70 1.53 6.21 12.99
N ALA A 71 1.42 5.62 11.81
CA ALA A 71 1.32 6.36 10.56
C ALA A 71 -0.10 6.32 10.00
N LEU A 72 -0.68 7.51 9.80
CA LEU A 72 -1.86 7.69 8.96
C LEU A 72 -1.40 7.83 7.51
N THR A 73 -2.02 7.09 6.60
CA THR A 73 -1.68 7.14 5.18
C THR A 73 -2.93 7.28 4.34
N PHE A 74 -2.87 8.16 3.32
CA PHE A 74 -3.96 8.44 2.41
C PHE A 74 -3.55 8.08 0.99
N ASP A 75 -4.38 7.32 0.30
CA ASP A 75 -4.18 6.92 -1.10
C ASP A 75 -5.14 7.71 -2.02
N ASP A 76 -4.85 7.70 -3.32
CA ASP A 76 -5.65 8.22 -4.42
C ASP A 76 -5.68 9.76 -4.59
N GLY A 77 -5.09 10.54 -3.68
CA GLY A 77 -4.99 12.00 -3.80
C GLY A 77 -3.95 12.49 -4.84
N PRO A 78 -3.74 13.81 -4.94
CA PRO A 78 -4.54 14.87 -4.32
C PRO A 78 -5.95 14.98 -4.89
N ASN A 79 -6.93 15.25 -4.01
CA ASN A 79 -8.34 15.39 -4.37
C ASN A 79 -8.81 16.82 -4.05
N PRO A 80 -9.45 17.56 -5.00
CA PRO A 80 -9.81 18.96 -4.80
C PRO A 80 -10.90 19.15 -3.73
N ASP A 81 -11.77 18.15 -3.52
CA ASP A 81 -12.90 18.28 -2.60
C ASP A 81 -12.52 17.98 -1.15
N PHE A 82 -11.53 17.08 -0.95
CA PHE A 82 -11.28 16.51 0.38
C PHE A 82 -9.87 16.72 0.92
N THR A 83 -8.81 16.68 0.10
CA THR A 83 -7.42 16.71 0.60
C THR A 83 -7.13 17.95 1.46
N LEU A 84 -7.54 19.15 1.03
CA LEU A 84 -7.34 20.36 1.83
C LEU A 84 -8.07 20.34 3.18
N LYS A 85 -9.25 19.72 3.24
CA LYS A 85 -10.00 19.55 4.49
C LYS A 85 -9.32 18.54 5.41
N VAL A 86 -8.77 17.46 4.83
CA VAL A 86 -7.95 16.48 5.57
C VAL A 86 -6.71 17.16 6.17
N LEU A 87 -6.02 18.01 5.41
CA LEU A 87 -4.86 18.78 5.89
C LEU A 87 -5.25 19.71 7.05
N GLN A 88 -6.39 20.39 6.97
CA GLN A 88 -6.87 21.25 8.04
C GLN A 88 -7.13 20.45 9.33
N ILE A 89 -7.82 19.33 9.24
CA ILE A 89 -8.06 18.46 10.41
C ILE A 89 -6.74 17.96 10.99
N LEU A 90 -5.79 17.48 10.17
CA LEU A 90 -4.47 17.03 10.65
C LEU A 90 -3.73 18.16 11.39
N LYS A 91 -3.82 19.39 10.88
CA LYS A 91 -3.20 20.57 11.49
C LYS A 91 -3.83 20.91 12.86
N ASP A 92 -5.16 20.85 12.97
CA ASP A 92 -5.91 21.15 14.20
C ASP A 92 -5.52 20.18 15.33
N TYR A 93 -5.14 18.93 14.99
CA TYR A 93 -4.69 17.92 15.94
C TYR A 93 -3.17 17.80 16.06
N ASN A 94 -2.39 18.69 15.42
CA ASN A 94 -0.92 18.61 15.35
C ASN A 94 -0.42 17.24 14.87
N ALA A 95 -1.14 16.62 13.95
CA ALA A 95 -0.85 15.30 13.40
C ALA A 95 -0.13 15.39 12.06
N LYS A 96 0.73 14.42 11.78
CA LYS A 96 1.38 14.26 10.45
C LYS A 96 0.92 12.98 9.79
N ALA A 97 0.96 12.96 8.46
CA ALA A 97 0.50 11.84 7.64
C ALA A 97 1.40 11.64 6.42
N THR A 98 1.17 10.56 5.68
CA THR A 98 1.81 10.30 4.39
C THR A 98 0.75 10.15 3.32
N PHE A 99 0.89 10.87 2.21
CA PHE A 99 -0.04 10.87 1.08
C PHE A 99 0.59 10.14 -0.11
N PHE A 100 -0.01 9.04 -0.56
CA PHE A 100 0.38 8.34 -1.78
C PHE A 100 -0.44 8.90 -2.93
N CYS A 101 0.21 9.75 -3.73
CA CYS A 101 -0.44 10.57 -4.74
C CYS A 101 -0.36 9.96 -6.13
N ILE A 102 -1.45 10.05 -6.91
CA ILE A 102 -1.54 9.66 -8.31
C ILE A 102 -0.93 10.77 -9.18
N GLY A 103 -0.03 10.42 -10.11
CA GLY A 103 0.68 11.39 -10.93
C GLY A 103 -0.24 12.30 -11.74
N GLN A 104 -1.29 11.77 -12.36
CA GLN A 104 -2.29 12.56 -13.09
C GLN A 104 -3.01 13.58 -12.18
N HIS A 105 -3.32 13.21 -10.94
CA HIS A 105 -3.93 14.12 -9.99
C HIS A 105 -2.96 15.20 -9.53
N ILE A 106 -1.66 14.86 -9.38
CA ILE A 106 -0.61 15.84 -9.09
C ILE A 106 -0.51 16.90 -10.20
N GLU A 107 -0.55 16.48 -11.47
CA GLU A 107 -0.48 17.41 -12.60
C GLU A 107 -1.74 18.28 -12.74
N THR A 108 -2.89 17.74 -12.31
CA THR A 108 -4.18 18.47 -12.35
C THR A 108 -4.32 19.44 -11.18
N TYR A 109 -3.80 19.09 -9.98
CA TYR A 109 -3.96 19.87 -8.73
C TYR A 109 -2.61 20.12 -8.04
N PRO A 110 -1.65 20.78 -8.72
CA PRO A 110 -0.29 20.97 -8.20
C PRO A 110 -0.24 21.79 -6.91
N GLU A 111 -1.19 22.72 -6.73
CA GLU A 111 -1.30 23.55 -5.53
C GLU A 111 -1.65 22.72 -4.27
N ILE A 112 -2.45 21.65 -4.43
CA ILE A 112 -2.79 20.77 -3.33
C ILE A 112 -1.58 19.92 -2.92
N LEU A 113 -0.82 19.38 -3.87
CA LEU A 113 0.44 18.70 -3.56
C LEU A 113 1.43 19.63 -2.84
N LYS A 114 1.51 20.90 -3.27
CA LYS A 114 2.34 21.91 -2.62
C LYS A 114 1.89 22.13 -1.16
N ALA A 115 0.59 22.20 -0.90
CA ALA A 115 0.05 22.32 0.45
C ALA A 115 0.45 21.13 1.33
N ILE A 116 0.31 19.89 0.82
CA ILE A 116 0.77 18.67 1.52
C ILE A 116 2.24 18.80 1.92
N ALA A 117 3.09 19.26 0.99
CA ALA A 117 4.53 19.38 1.21
C ALA A 117 4.89 20.48 2.23
N VAL A 118 4.21 21.66 2.17
CA VAL A 118 4.43 22.82 3.05
C VAL A 118 3.99 22.50 4.48
N ASP A 119 2.89 21.76 4.66
CA ASP A 119 2.41 21.34 5.95
C ASP A 119 3.25 20.24 6.60
N GLY A 120 4.35 19.82 5.92
CA GLY A 120 5.34 18.88 6.47
C GLY A 120 4.91 17.42 6.46
N HIS A 121 3.96 17.05 5.60
CA HIS A 121 3.59 15.66 5.38
C HIS A 121 4.57 14.97 4.42
N ASP A 122 4.61 13.63 4.47
CA ASP A 122 5.31 12.83 3.46
C ASP A 122 4.46 12.67 2.20
N ILE A 123 5.13 12.63 1.07
CA ILE A 123 4.53 12.34 -0.24
C ILE A 123 5.16 11.06 -0.79
N GLY A 124 4.32 10.08 -1.10
CA GLY A 124 4.69 8.85 -1.77
C GLY A 124 4.10 8.76 -3.18
N ASN A 125 4.68 7.93 -4.00
CA ASN A 125 4.26 7.63 -5.36
C ASN A 125 3.17 6.55 -5.36
N HIS A 126 2.04 6.82 -6.05
CA HIS A 126 0.92 5.87 -6.22
C HIS A 126 0.64 5.54 -7.69
N SER A 127 1.70 5.43 -8.52
CA SER A 127 1.68 5.35 -9.99
C SER A 127 1.21 6.66 -10.66
N PHE A 128 1.30 6.71 -11.99
CA PHE A 128 0.89 7.89 -12.74
C PHE A 128 -0.58 7.86 -13.11
N SER A 129 -1.04 6.76 -13.73
CA SER A 129 -2.40 6.64 -14.26
C SER A 129 -3.40 6.02 -13.28
N HIS A 130 -2.93 5.16 -12.38
CA HIS A 130 -3.77 4.33 -11.52
C HIS A 130 -4.88 3.60 -12.31
N ASP A 131 -4.56 3.15 -13.53
CA ASP A 131 -5.48 2.46 -14.43
C ASP A 131 -5.93 1.11 -13.83
N LEU A 132 -7.16 0.68 -14.10
CA LEU A 132 -7.70 -0.60 -13.63
C LEU A 132 -6.91 -1.81 -14.12
N MET A 133 -6.26 -1.70 -15.28
CA MET A 133 -5.45 -2.78 -15.88
C MET A 133 -3.95 -2.60 -15.62
N ILE A 134 -3.56 -1.70 -14.72
CA ILE A 134 -2.16 -1.34 -14.46
C ILE A 134 -1.30 -2.55 -14.05
N ASP A 135 -1.88 -3.54 -13.38
CA ASP A 135 -1.18 -4.74 -12.92
C ASP A 135 -0.71 -5.67 -14.06
N PHE A 136 -1.28 -5.50 -15.26
CA PHE A 136 -0.87 -6.21 -16.46
C PHE A 136 0.28 -5.52 -17.20
N ASN A 137 0.69 -4.33 -16.79
CA ASN A 137 1.78 -3.57 -17.39
C ASN A 137 3.08 -4.37 -17.46
N SER A 138 3.88 -4.12 -18.51
CA SER A 138 5.25 -4.60 -18.58
C SER A 138 6.14 -3.89 -17.54
N THR A 139 7.35 -4.40 -17.31
CA THR A 139 8.31 -3.74 -16.40
C THR A 139 8.67 -2.35 -16.88
N GLU A 140 8.80 -2.15 -18.21
CA GLU A 140 9.11 -0.87 -18.85
C GLU A 140 7.97 0.14 -18.65
N ARG A 141 6.72 -0.32 -18.79
CA ARG A 141 5.56 0.55 -18.55
C ARG A 141 5.46 0.93 -17.07
N TRP A 142 5.70 0.00 -16.15
CA TRP A 142 5.80 0.32 -14.72
C TRP A 142 6.90 1.34 -14.41
N LEU A 143 8.07 1.23 -15.06
CA LEU A 143 9.15 2.23 -14.91
C LEU A 143 8.72 3.61 -15.39
N GLN A 144 7.95 3.70 -16.48
CA GLN A 144 7.39 4.98 -16.96
C GLN A 144 6.41 5.56 -15.94
N GLU A 145 5.43 4.77 -15.47
CA GLU A 145 4.45 5.16 -14.46
C GLU A 145 5.12 5.74 -13.19
N ILE A 146 6.13 5.03 -12.67
CA ILE A 146 6.84 5.43 -11.46
C ILE A 146 7.65 6.70 -11.71
N LYS A 147 8.47 6.74 -12.75
CA LYS A 147 9.35 7.89 -13.04
C LYS A 147 8.58 9.18 -13.36
N GLN A 148 7.46 9.05 -14.08
CA GLN A 148 6.63 10.21 -14.41
C GLN A 148 6.05 10.83 -13.14
N THR A 149 5.50 10.01 -12.24
CA THR A 149 4.99 10.48 -10.94
C THR A 149 6.11 11.08 -10.07
N ASP A 150 7.28 10.44 -10.00
CA ASP A 150 8.44 10.98 -9.26
C ASP A 150 8.85 12.36 -9.77
N ASN A 151 8.87 12.56 -11.09
CA ASN A 151 9.18 13.84 -11.71
C ASN A 151 8.14 14.90 -11.35
N SER A 152 6.84 14.55 -11.36
CA SER A 152 5.77 15.48 -10.98
C SER A 152 5.86 15.85 -9.49
N ILE A 153 6.12 14.88 -8.60
CA ILE A 153 6.37 15.14 -7.18
C ILE A 153 7.58 16.07 -6.99
N HIS A 154 8.71 15.76 -7.61
CA HIS A 154 9.93 16.55 -7.48
C HIS A 154 9.75 17.98 -8.00
N LYS A 155 9.15 18.15 -9.16
CA LYS A 155 8.91 19.45 -9.79
C LYS A 155 8.12 20.40 -8.89
N ILE A 156 7.15 19.89 -8.13
CA ILE A 156 6.22 20.71 -7.34
C ILE A 156 6.71 20.85 -5.90
N SER A 157 7.15 19.76 -5.27
CA SER A 157 7.53 19.74 -3.86
C SER A 157 9.02 20.00 -3.60
N GLY A 158 9.87 19.90 -4.62
CA GLY A 158 11.34 19.91 -4.49
C GLY A 158 11.92 18.65 -3.83
N LYS A 159 11.08 17.72 -3.39
CA LYS A 159 11.49 16.48 -2.67
C LYS A 159 11.59 15.31 -3.63
N LYS A 160 12.54 14.39 -3.37
CA LYS A 160 12.61 13.10 -4.07
C LYS A 160 11.57 12.16 -3.47
N ALA A 161 10.73 11.53 -4.31
CA ALA A 161 9.86 10.45 -3.87
C ALA A 161 10.71 9.21 -3.55
N THR A 162 10.61 8.69 -2.34
CA THR A 162 11.33 7.48 -1.89
C THR A 162 10.39 6.36 -1.45
N LEU A 163 9.11 6.69 -1.32
CA LEU A 163 8.05 5.79 -0.89
C LEU A 163 7.14 5.47 -2.09
N PHE A 164 6.78 4.21 -2.22
CA PHE A 164 5.83 3.74 -3.23
C PHE A 164 4.77 2.85 -2.60
N ARG A 165 3.52 3.03 -3.00
CA ARG A 165 2.44 2.11 -2.67
C ARG A 165 1.80 1.60 -3.96
N PRO A 166 1.71 0.26 -4.15
CA PRO A 166 1.05 -0.31 -5.33
C PRO A 166 -0.43 0.07 -5.38
N PRO A 167 -0.96 0.50 -6.53
CA PRO A 167 -2.40 0.60 -6.76
C PRO A 167 -3.14 -0.68 -6.33
N PHE A 168 -4.33 -0.52 -5.74
CA PHE A 168 -5.18 -1.63 -5.25
C PHE A 168 -4.51 -2.54 -4.21
N GLY A 169 -3.25 -2.29 -3.83
CA GLY A 169 -2.45 -3.19 -2.99
C GLY A 169 -2.00 -4.45 -3.71
N VAL A 170 -2.07 -4.48 -5.04
CA VAL A 170 -1.69 -5.63 -5.86
C VAL A 170 -0.20 -5.59 -6.16
N THR A 171 0.44 -6.75 -6.07
CA THR A 171 1.87 -6.90 -6.38
C THR A 171 2.07 -7.92 -7.48
N THR A 172 2.99 -7.63 -8.42
CA THR A 172 3.31 -8.51 -9.55
C THR A 172 4.82 -8.66 -9.72
N PRO A 173 5.30 -9.73 -10.39
CA PRO A 173 6.72 -9.87 -10.69
C PRO A 173 7.28 -8.73 -11.55
N LYS A 174 6.44 -8.16 -12.44
CA LYS A 174 6.83 -7.04 -13.32
C LYS A 174 7.03 -5.76 -12.53
N LEU A 175 6.08 -5.43 -11.62
CA LEU A 175 6.21 -4.31 -10.69
C LEU A 175 7.42 -4.49 -9.78
N ALA A 176 7.66 -5.71 -9.26
CA ALA A 176 8.81 -5.98 -8.40
C ALA A 176 10.15 -5.72 -9.08
N ARG A 177 10.25 -6.01 -10.40
CA ARG A 177 11.45 -5.66 -11.19
C ARG A 177 11.61 -4.15 -11.37
N ALA A 178 10.54 -3.43 -11.65
CA ALA A 178 10.57 -1.98 -11.79
C ALA A 178 11.01 -1.30 -10.49
N LEU A 179 10.43 -1.69 -9.36
CA LEU A 179 10.75 -1.13 -8.03
C LEU A 179 12.19 -1.45 -7.57
N LYS A 180 12.76 -2.56 -8.05
CA LYS A 180 14.19 -2.84 -7.81
C LYS A 180 15.10 -1.84 -8.53
N VAL A 181 14.69 -1.32 -9.69
CA VAL A 181 15.46 -0.31 -10.46
C VAL A 181 15.29 1.08 -9.86
N THR A 182 14.09 1.42 -9.37
CA THR A 182 13.79 2.76 -8.84
C THR A 182 14.11 2.90 -7.35
N GLU A 183 14.44 1.79 -6.66
CA GLU A 183 14.87 1.72 -5.26
C GLU A 183 13.87 2.29 -4.24
N HIS A 184 12.59 2.35 -4.59
CA HIS A 184 11.56 2.79 -3.64
C HIS A 184 11.35 1.81 -2.50
N LYS A 185 11.14 2.36 -1.30
CA LYS A 185 10.58 1.60 -0.18
C LYS A 185 9.09 1.34 -0.44
N VAL A 186 8.71 0.07 -0.51
CA VAL A 186 7.30 -0.31 -0.73
C VAL A 186 6.56 -0.27 0.60
N ILE A 187 5.52 0.55 0.68
CA ILE A 187 4.74 0.73 1.89
C ILE A 187 3.37 0.06 1.73
N GLY A 188 3.10 -0.87 2.62
CA GLY A 188 1.78 -1.47 2.79
C GLY A 188 1.05 -0.89 4.00
N TRP A 189 0.20 -1.71 4.58
CA TRP A 189 -0.56 -1.39 5.79
C TRP A 189 -0.81 -2.67 6.60
N ASN A 190 -1.05 -2.53 7.88
CA ASN A 190 -1.57 -3.60 8.75
C ASN A 190 -2.98 -3.31 9.25
N ILE A 191 -3.45 -2.06 9.13
CA ILE A 191 -4.83 -1.67 9.43
C ILE A 191 -5.48 -1.09 8.16
N ARG A 192 -6.41 -1.86 7.56
CA ARG A 192 -7.23 -1.41 6.42
C ARG A 192 -8.57 -0.90 6.93
N SER A 193 -8.87 0.35 6.65
CA SER A 193 -10.13 1.02 7.06
C SER A 193 -11.36 0.44 6.36
N PHE A 194 -11.25 0.10 5.07
CA PHE A 194 -12.35 -0.15 4.13
C PHE A 194 -13.29 1.05 3.96
N ASP A 195 -12.77 2.25 4.12
CA ASP A 195 -13.50 3.51 3.97
C ASP A 195 -14.10 3.72 2.56
N THR A 196 -13.53 3.09 1.53
CA THR A 196 -14.06 3.11 0.17
C THR A 196 -15.24 2.14 -0.06
N VAL A 197 -15.52 1.23 0.88
CA VAL A 197 -16.54 0.18 0.77
C VAL A 197 -17.62 0.32 1.84
N ILE A 198 -17.20 0.70 3.06
CA ILE A 198 -18.10 0.87 4.19
C ILE A 198 -18.56 2.32 4.21
N SER A 199 -19.85 2.57 4.07
CA SER A 199 -20.42 3.93 4.11
C SER A 199 -20.63 4.48 5.53
N ASN A 200 -20.69 3.63 6.57
CA ASN A 200 -20.95 4.05 7.94
C ASN A 200 -19.64 4.41 8.67
N PRO A 201 -19.42 5.71 9.03
CA PRO A 201 -18.18 6.16 9.67
C PRO A 201 -17.88 5.47 11.01
N GLN A 202 -18.87 5.18 11.82
CA GLN A 202 -18.70 4.55 13.12
C GLN A 202 -18.20 3.10 12.98
N LYS A 203 -18.65 2.38 11.94
CA LYS A 203 -18.14 1.03 11.63
C LYS A 203 -16.68 1.07 11.19
N ILE A 204 -16.30 2.08 10.38
CA ILE A 204 -14.92 2.30 9.96
C ILE A 204 -14.04 2.60 11.18
N LEU A 205 -14.44 3.58 11.99
CA LEU A 205 -13.72 3.98 13.20
C LEU A 205 -13.51 2.78 14.15
N LYS A 206 -14.59 2.05 14.49
CA LYS A 206 -14.52 0.86 15.34
C LYS A 206 -13.58 -0.21 14.79
N ARG A 207 -13.53 -0.38 13.46
CA ARG A 207 -12.63 -1.32 12.80
C ARG A 207 -11.17 -0.91 12.96
N ILE A 208 -10.85 0.37 12.86
CA ILE A 208 -9.50 0.91 13.01
C ILE A 208 -9.09 0.84 14.47
N THR A 209 -9.86 1.45 15.37
CA THR A 209 -9.50 1.64 16.80
C THR A 209 -9.24 0.33 17.53
N LYS A 210 -9.99 -0.73 17.20
CA LYS A 210 -9.75 -2.08 17.76
C LYS A 210 -8.40 -2.68 17.41
N ARG A 211 -7.67 -2.12 16.44
CA ARG A 211 -6.43 -2.68 15.91
C ARG A 211 -5.23 -1.74 16.07
N VAL A 212 -5.45 -0.52 16.57
CA VAL A 212 -4.36 0.44 16.83
C VAL A 212 -3.37 -0.17 17.82
N HIS A 213 -2.09 -0.09 17.46
CA HIS A 213 -0.96 -0.50 18.29
C HIS A 213 0.29 0.32 17.87
N PRO A 214 1.33 0.43 18.71
CA PRO A 214 2.57 1.11 18.33
C PRO A 214 3.13 0.58 17.01
N GLY A 215 3.58 1.50 16.16
CA GLY A 215 4.13 1.18 14.84
C GLY A 215 3.10 0.78 13.77
N ALA A 216 1.80 0.93 14.02
CA ALA A 216 0.76 0.62 13.03
C ALA A 216 0.81 1.57 11.83
N ILE A 217 0.51 1.04 10.64
CA ILE A 217 0.29 1.81 9.41
C ILE A 217 -1.18 1.64 9.01
N ILE A 218 -1.92 2.74 9.00
CA ILE A 218 -3.36 2.79 8.74
C ILE A 218 -3.59 3.30 7.32
N LEU A 219 -4.36 2.54 6.53
CA LEU A 219 -4.78 2.92 5.18
C LEU A 219 -6.13 3.63 5.21
N LEU A 220 -6.17 4.82 4.65
CA LEU A 220 -7.34 5.67 4.38
C LEU A 220 -7.28 6.16 2.92
N HIS A 221 -8.36 6.80 2.44
CA HIS A 221 -8.43 7.44 1.13
C HIS A 221 -9.08 8.82 1.27
N ASP A 222 -8.50 9.84 0.66
CA ASP A 222 -9.01 11.22 0.72
C ASP A 222 -9.97 11.57 -0.43
N LYS A 223 -10.81 10.61 -0.83
CA LYS A 223 -11.71 10.76 -1.99
C LYS A 223 -13.22 10.70 -1.68
N GLN A 224 -13.59 10.58 -0.40
CA GLN A 224 -14.99 10.48 0.02
C GLN A 224 -15.24 11.32 1.29
N SER A 225 -16.45 11.86 1.43
CA SER A 225 -16.81 12.75 2.55
C SER A 225 -16.71 12.10 3.93
N ASN A 226 -16.95 10.79 4.02
CA ASN A 226 -16.88 10.05 5.31
C ASN A 226 -15.47 10.08 5.91
N VAL A 227 -14.41 10.27 5.11
CA VAL A 227 -13.04 10.29 5.64
C VAL A 227 -12.84 11.44 6.63
N LEU A 228 -13.52 12.58 6.42
CA LEU A 228 -13.38 13.75 7.31
C LEU A 228 -13.86 13.41 8.73
N LEU A 229 -15.06 12.86 8.86
CA LEU A 229 -15.63 12.48 10.16
C LEU A 229 -14.85 11.31 10.80
N VAL A 230 -14.42 10.33 9.98
CA VAL A 230 -13.59 9.21 10.46
C VAL A 230 -12.26 9.71 10.98
N LEU A 231 -11.59 10.62 10.25
CA LEU A 231 -10.29 11.17 10.62
C LEU A 231 -10.38 11.96 11.92
N GLU A 232 -11.37 12.85 12.06
CA GLU A 232 -11.55 13.66 13.25
C GLU A 232 -11.72 12.79 14.50
N HIS A 233 -12.66 11.84 14.47
CA HIS A 233 -12.88 10.94 15.60
C HIS A 233 -11.70 9.98 15.85
N LEU A 234 -10.97 9.58 14.79
CA LEU A 234 -9.76 8.78 14.95
C LEU A 234 -8.66 9.58 15.65
N LEU A 235 -8.45 10.84 15.28
CA LEU A 235 -7.47 11.70 15.92
C LEU A 235 -7.82 12.00 17.39
N GLN A 236 -9.11 12.20 17.71
CA GLN A 236 -9.58 12.29 19.11
C GLN A 236 -9.23 11.02 19.88
N PHE A 237 -9.59 9.84 19.35
CA PHE A 237 -9.23 8.56 19.96
C PHE A 237 -7.72 8.39 20.16
N LEU A 238 -6.90 8.76 19.18
CA LEU A 238 -5.44 8.67 19.27
C LEU A 238 -4.92 9.58 20.40
N GLN A 239 -5.44 10.78 20.52
CA GLN A 239 -5.08 11.75 21.57
C GLN A 239 -5.46 11.23 22.96
N GLU A 240 -6.67 10.73 23.15
CA GLU A 240 -7.16 10.13 24.41
C GLU A 240 -6.31 8.93 24.86
N HIS A 241 -5.71 8.20 23.91
CA HIS A 241 -4.87 7.04 24.18
C HIS A 241 -3.37 7.33 24.07
N GLU A 242 -2.99 8.63 24.00
CA GLU A 242 -1.60 9.12 23.93
C GLU A 242 -0.82 8.61 22.69
N TYR A 243 -1.50 8.29 21.58
CA TYR A 243 -0.85 7.99 20.32
C TYR A 243 -0.54 9.26 19.54
N GLN A 244 0.64 9.29 18.94
CA GLN A 244 1.05 10.34 18.01
C GLN A 244 0.94 9.83 16.55
N ALA A 245 0.25 10.59 15.70
CA ALA A 245 0.22 10.35 14.26
C ALA A 245 1.42 11.05 13.60
N VAL A 246 2.31 10.26 13.01
CA VAL A 246 3.56 10.70 12.38
C VAL A 246 3.63 10.28 10.91
N THR A 247 4.62 10.80 10.15
CA THR A 247 4.85 10.35 8.77
C THR A 247 5.48 8.96 8.73
N ILE A 248 5.44 8.30 7.56
CA ILE A 248 6.12 7.00 7.36
C ILE A 248 7.63 7.15 7.55
N ASN A 249 8.24 8.23 7.06
CA ASN A 249 9.69 8.42 7.25
C ASN A 249 10.03 8.55 8.73
N GLU A 250 9.29 9.33 9.51
CA GLU A 250 9.49 9.43 10.95
C GLU A 250 9.27 8.08 11.64
N LEU A 251 8.17 7.38 11.35
CA LEU A 251 7.87 6.07 11.93
C LEU A 251 8.99 5.04 11.70
N LEU A 252 9.73 5.15 10.58
CA LEU A 252 10.80 4.22 10.20
C LEU A 252 12.21 4.69 10.60
N HIS A 253 12.39 5.95 11.00
CA HIS A 253 13.69 6.49 11.46
C HIS A 253 13.94 6.29 12.95
N ASP A 254 12.90 6.06 13.75
CA ASP A 254 13.00 5.82 15.19
C ASP A 254 13.47 4.38 15.53
N ASN A 255 14.38 3.80 14.72
CA ASN A 255 15.01 2.50 14.93
C ASN A 255 16.48 2.64 15.27
#